data_8b57f6663642a4abf79f0d30f4552ccd
#
_entry.id   8b57f6663642a4abf79f0d30f4552ccd
#
_cell.length_a   1.000
_cell.length_b   1.000
_cell.length_c   1.000
_cell.angle_alpha   90.00
_cell.angle_beta   90.00
_cell.angle_gamma   90.00
#
_symmetry.space_group_name_H-M   'P 1'
#
loop_
_entity.id
_entity.type
_entity.pdbx_description
1 polymer ?
#
loop_
_entity_poly.entity_id
_entity_poly.type
_entity_poly.pdbx_seq_one_letter_code
_entity_poly.pdbx_strand_id
1 'polypeptide(L)'
;MLKLNFLHKLKNVTLCVAAFSFSSFSQANDFAQNPQYDAFKAKTMQTYGLSSQQVDSAMSGAKNLPNIINIMNRPGESKPWYAYKAMFLNEGTIQKGVRFKNQNAALLQRAEQEFGVPQAIILGILGVETGYGANKGSFITRDALATLGFGFPRRAEYFQDELSALI
;
A
#
# COMPACT_ATOMS: atom_id res chain seq x y z
N MET A 1 -62.75 -20.26 -48.28
CA MET A 1 -61.69 -19.49 -48.95
C MET A 1 -61.55 -18.17 -48.20
N LEU A 2 -60.66 -18.09 -47.26
CA LEU A 2 -60.25 -16.81 -46.62
C LEU A 2 -58.74 -16.78 -46.58
N LYS A 3 -58.14 -15.95 -47.45
CA LYS A 3 -56.69 -15.71 -47.56
C LYS A 3 -56.29 -14.68 -46.52
N LEU A 4 -55.35 -15.11 -45.77
CA LEU A 4 -54.52 -14.43 -44.80
C LEU A 4 -53.83 -13.20 -45.43
N ASN A 5 -53.98 -12.04 -44.79
CA ASN A 5 -53.08 -10.92 -44.98
C ASN A 5 -52.61 -10.47 -43.56
N PHE A 6 -51.46 -11.02 -43.14
CA PHE A 6 -50.80 -10.67 -41.91
C PHE A 6 -49.33 -10.34 -42.21
N LEU A 7 -49.11 -9.27 -42.91
CA LEU A 7 -47.79 -8.70 -43.12
C LEU A 7 -47.97 -7.18 -43.26
N HIS A 8 -47.65 -6.45 -42.24
CA HIS A 8 -47.14 -5.07 -42.27
C HIS A 8 -47.45 -4.40 -40.94
N LYS A 9 -46.53 -4.53 -39.99
CA LYS A 9 -46.24 -3.51 -38.99
C LYS A 9 -45.03 -3.98 -38.11
N LEU A 10 -43.84 -4.13 -38.78
CA LEU A 10 -42.61 -3.97 -38.03
C LEU A 10 -42.31 -2.48 -38.00
N LYS A 11 -42.73 -1.81 -36.96
CA LYS A 11 -42.30 -0.46 -36.64
C LYS A 11 -40.87 -0.54 -36.09
N ASN A 12 -40.02 0.28 -36.67
CA ASN A 12 -38.63 0.50 -36.31
C ASN A 12 -38.48 0.71 -34.79
N VAL A 13 -37.93 -0.26 -34.09
CA VAL A 13 -37.42 -0.08 -32.75
C VAL A 13 -35.99 0.39 -32.94
N THR A 14 -35.81 1.70 -32.92
CA THR A 14 -34.48 2.31 -32.84
C THR A 14 -33.94 2.03 -31.43
N LEU A 15 -33.04 1.05 -31.36
CA LEU A 15 -32.32 0.71 -30.13
C LEU A 15 -31.32 1.85 -29.87
N CYS A 16 -31.71 2.83 -29.07
CA CYS A 16 -30.78 3.81 -28.52
C CYS A 16 -29.86 3.09 -27.55
N VAL A 17 -28.69 2.66 -28.03
CA VAL A 17 -27.58 2.27 -27.17
C VAL A 17 -27.06 3.55 -26.53
N ALA A 18 -27.52 3.85 -25.31
CA ALA A 18 -26.92 4.87 -24.49
C ALA A 18 -25.49 4.38 -24.13
N ALA A 19 -24.50 4.91 -24.82
CA ALA A 19 -23.10 4.75 -24.44
C ALA A 19 -22.93 5.46 -23.08
N PHE A 20 -23.00 4.70 -21.99
CA PHE A 20 -22.53 5.14 -20.68
C PHE A 20 -21.02 5.30 -20.75
N SER A 21 -20.58 6.51 -21.08
CA SER A 21 -19.20 6.91 -20.87
C SER A 21 -18.94 6.88 -19.38
N PHE A 22 -18.34 5.81 -18.87
CA PHE A 22 -17.72 5.79 -17.54
C PHE A 22 -16.59 6.80 -17.57
N SER A 23 -16.89 8.03 -17.22
CA SER A 23 -15.85 9.00 -16.86
C SER A 23 -15.19 8.46 -15.60
N SER A 24 -14.06 7.81 -15.75
CA SER A 24 -13.19 7.48 -14.63
C SER A 24 -12.80 8.80 -13.99
N PHE A 25 -13.42 9.15 -12.87
CA PHE A 25 -12.97 10.23 -12.01
C PHE A 25 -11.59 9.83 -11.50
N SER A 26 -10.54 10.22 -12.22
CA SER A 26 -9.19 10.17 -11.71
C SER A 26 -9.12 11.17 -10.55
N GLN A 27 -9.01 10.68 -9.32
CA GLN A 27 -8.73 11.56 -8.20
C GLN A 27 -7.36 12.20 -8.40
N ALA A 28 -7.26 13.51 -8.07
CA ALA A 28 -6.01 14.24 -8.24
C ALA A 28 -4.88 13.57 -7.43
N ASN A 29 -3.75 13.39 -8.09
CA ASN A 29 -2.49 12.93 -7.50
C ASN A 29 -1.71 14.18 -7.06
N ASP A 30 -1.45 14.34 -5.77
CA ASP A 30 -0.75 15.50 -5.21
C ASP A 30 0.70 15.64 -5.71
N PHE A 31 1.26 14.58 -6.32
CA PHE A 31 2.64 14.54 -6.83
C PHE A 31 2.74 14.76 -8.34
N ALA A 32 1.64 14.85 -9.06
CA ALA A 32 1.62 14.96 -10.53
C ALA A 32 2.39 16.18 -11.06
N GLN A 33 2.51 17.24 -10.26
CA GLN A 33 3.25 18.47 -10.61
C GLN A 33 4.68 18.48 -10.03
N ASN A 34 5.12 17.39 -9.36
CA ASN A 34 6.48 17.33 -8.85
C ASN A 34 7.48 17.15 -10.01
N PRO A 35 8.58 17.94 -10.08
CA PRO A 35 9.55 17.86 -11.18
C PRO A 35 10.18 16.48 -11.39
N GLN A 36 10.18 15.62 -10.37
CA GLN A 36 10.74 14.27 -10.43
C GLN A 36 9.69 13.21 -10.83
N TYR A 37 8.40 13.57 -10.92
CA TYR A 37 7.33 12.60 -11.14
C TYR A 37 7.42 11.89 -12.49
N ASP A 38 7.72 12.63 -13.56
CA ASP A 38 7.84 12.05 -14.90
C ASP A 38 9.04 11.08 -15.01
N ALA A 39 10.17 11.43 -14.38
CA ALA A 39 11.33 10.56 -14.32
C ALA A 39 11.05 9.27 -13.51
N PHE A 40 10.41 9.41 -12.35
CA PHE A 40 9.94 8.28 -11.55
C PHE A 40 9.02 7.36 -12.36
N LYS A 41 8.02 7.92 -13.03
CA LYS A 41 7.06 7.18 -13.85
C LYS A 41 7.76 6.42 -14.98
N ALA A 42 8.66 7.08 -15.71
CA ALA A 42 9.42 6.44 -16.78
C ALA A 42 10.29 5.28 -16.26
N LYS A 43 11.00 5.48 -15.14
CA LYS A 43 11.81 4.44 -14.48
C LYS A 43 10.94 3.24 -14.07
N THR A 44 9.78 3.50 -13.45
CA THR A 44 8.83 2.47 -13.01
C THR A 44 8.30 1.64 -14.17
N MET A 45 7.88 2.32 -15.25
CA MET A 45 7.43 1.66 -16.49
C MET A 45 8.52 0.76 -17.07
N GLN A 46 9.75 1.24 -17.12
CA GLN A 46 10.88 0.48 -17.67
C GLN A 46 11.23 -0.72 -16.78
N THR A 47 11.26 -0.55 -15.47
CA THR A 47 11.69 -1.57 -14.51
C THR A 47 10.70 -2.72 -14.41
N TYR A 48 9.40 -2.41 -14.41
CA TYR A 48 8.34 -3.39 -14.13
C TYR A 48 7.47 -3.71 -15.35
N GLY A 49 7.76 -3.15 -16.52
CA GLY A 49 6.98 -3.39 -17.76
C GLY A 49 5.58 -2.82 -17.70
N LEU A 50 5.32 -1.80 -16.88
CA LEU A 50 4.01 -1.20 -16.71
C LEU A 50 3.72 -0.18 -17.81
N SER A 51 2.45 -0.04 -18.19
CA SER A 51 2.00 1.06 -19.03
C SER A 51 1.85 2.36 -18.22
N SER A 52 1.91 3.49 -18.91
CA SER A 52 1.64 4.81 -18.33
C SER A 52 0.32 4.85 -17.54
N GLN A 53 -0.73 4.26 -18.12
CA GLN A 53 -2.05 4.22 -17.51
C GLN A 53 -2.06 3.40 -16.20
N GLN A 54 -1.30 2.32 -16.12
CA GLN A 54 -1.20 1.51 -14.89
C GLN A 54 -0.54 2.31 -13.77
N VAL A 55 0.57 3.00 -14.05
CA VAL A 55 1.24 3.85 -13.06
C VAL A 55 0.33 5.00 -12.61
N ASP A 56 -0.33 5.68 -13.56
CA ASP A 56 -1.25 6.78 -13.25
C ASP A 56 -2.45 6.30 -12.40
N SER A 57 -2.98 5.10 -12.71
CA SER A 57 -4.06 4.50 -11.94
C SER A 57 -3.64 4.15 -10.52
N ALA A 58 -2.45 3.58 -10.35
CA ALA A 58 -1.90 3.24 -9.03
C ALA A 58 -1.64 4.50 -8.18
N MET A 59 -1.21 5.59 -8.82
CA MET A 59 -0.96 6.88 -8.18
C MET A 59 -2.22 7.77 -8.06
N SER A 60 -3.34 7.35 -8.62
CA SER A 60 -4.59 8.12 -8.53
C SER A 60 -5.00 8.33 -7.08
N GLY A 61 -5.27 9.58 -6.71
CA GLY A 61 -5.65 9.97 -5.34
C GLY A 61 -4.51 9.88 -4.32
N ALA A 62 -3.25 9.74 -4.74
CA ALA A 62 -2.10 9.77 -3.82
C ALA A 62 -2.01 11.13 -3.11
N LYS A 63 -1.83 11.10 -1.79
CA LYS A 63 -1.82 12.28 -0.92
C LYS A 63 -0.45 12.58 -0.36
N ASN A 64 -0.09 13.86 -0.39
CA ASN A 64 1.09 14.34 0.31
C ASN A 64 0.80 14.45 1.82
N LEU A 65 1.66 13.84 2.64
CA LEU A 65 1.53 13.74 4.10
C LEU A 65 2.73 14.42 4.80
N PRO A 66 2.80 15.77 4.86
CA PRO A 66 3.98 16.50 5.34
C PRO A 66 4.41 16.10 6.77
N ASN A 67 3.48 15.62 7.59
CA ASN A 67 3.78 15.15 8.94
C ASN A 67 4.76 13.97 8.96
N ILE A 68 4.78 13.12 7.93
CA ILE A 68 5.72 12.01 7.82
C ILE A 68 7.16 12.51 7.75
N ILE A 69 7.43 13.60 7.03
CA ILE A 69 8.75 14.22 6.96
C ILE A 69 9.20 14.71 8.33
N ASN A 70 8.29 15.29 9.10
CA ASN A 70 8.59 15.72 10.48
C ASN A 70 8.92 14.54 11.38
N ILE A 71 8.21 13.41 11.25
CA ILE A 71 8.48 12.17 11.99
C ILE A 71 9.86 11.64 11.61
N MET A 72 10.19 11.58 10.30
CA MET A 72 11.49 11.10 9.81
C MET A 72 12.68 11.98 10.26
N ASN A 73 12.45 13.25 10.51
CA ASN A 73 13.47 14.16 11.01
C ASN A 73 13.69 14.07 12.53
N ARG A 74 12.83 13.35 13.28
CA ARG A 74 12.90 13.16 14.73
C ARG A 74 12.77 11.70 15.11
N PRO A 75 13.71 10.83 14.69
CA PRO A 75 13.61 9.42 14.97
C PRO A 75 13.66 9.15 16.48
N GLY A 76 12.81 8.22 16.95
CA GLY A 76 12.74 7.83 18.35
C GLY A 76 13.95 7.07 18.85
N GLU A 77 14.75 6.53 17.94
CA GLU A 77 15.95 5.71 18.19
C GLU A 77 17.14 6.52 18.77
N SER A 78 17.05 7.83 18.78
CA SER A 78 18.08 8.70 19.40
C SER A 78 18.09 8.62 20.93
N LYS A 79 17.21 7.82 21.56
CA LYS A 79 17.16 7.65 23.01
C LYS A 79 18.31 6.75 23.51
N PRO A 80 18.79 6.96 24.76
CA PRO A 80 19.70 6.03 25.39
C PRO A 80 19.10 4.62 25.45
N TRP A 81 19.94 3.60 25.36
CA TRP A 81 19.53 2.19 25.29
C TRP A 81 18.56 1.77 26.42
N TYR A 82 18.80 2.21 27.64
CA TYR A 82 17.92 1.87 28.77
C TYR A 82 16.49 2.39 28.60
N ALA A 83 16.32 3.59 28.01
CA ALA A 83 15.03 4.19 27.76
C ALA A 83 14.38 3.58 26.52
N TYR A 84 15.15 3.29 25.46
CA TYR A 84 14.69 2.62 24.25
C TYR A 84 14.21 1.19 24.57
N LYS A 85 15.01 0.42 25.29
CA LYS A 85 14.66 -0.94 25.70
C LYS A 85 13.34 -1.02 26.47
N ALA A 86 13.10 -0.08 27.38
CA ALA A 86 11.89 -0.07 28.21
C ALA A 86 10.59 0.13 27.38
N MET A 87 10.68 0.68 26.19
CA MET A 87 9.52 0.83 25.29
C MET A 87 8.97 -0.52 24.84
N PHE A 88 9.82 -1.53 24.71
CA PHE A 88 9.46 -2.86 24.20
C PHE A 88 9.43 -3.93 25.28
N LEU A 89 10.36 -3.87 26.23
CA LEU A 89 10.50 -4.88 27.30
C LEU A 89 9.76 -4.43 28.57
N ASN A 90 8.45 -4.53 28.54
CA ASN A 90 7.57 -4.34 29.68
C ASN A 90 6.60 -5.53 29.80
N GLU A 91 6.05 -5.72 30.98
CA GLU A 91 5.17 -6.85 31.30
C GLU A 91 3.98 -6.95 30.30
N GLY A 92 3.37 -5.83 29.94
CA GLY A 92 2.25 -5.80 28.99
C GLY A 92 2.63 -6.36 27.61
N THR A 93 3.81 -6.01 27.11
CA THR A 93 4.31 -6.50 25.83
C THR A 93 4.69 -7.98 25.90
N ILE A 94 5.33 -8.41 27.00
CA ILE A 94 5.70 -9.80 27.24
C ILE A 94 4.45 -10.68 27.27
N GLN A 95 3.41 -10.29 28.01
CA GLN A 95 2.17 -11.04 28.10
C GLN A 95 1.41 -11.10 26.75
N LYS A 96 1.48 -10.04 25.93
CA LYS A 96 0.94 -10.09 24.57
C LYS A 96 1.69 -11.13 23.72
N GLY A 97 3.03 -11.18 23.81
CA GLY A 97 3.84 -12.15 23.11
C GLY A 97 3.54 -13.59 23.51
N VAL A 98 3.37 -13.85 24.81
CA VAL A 98 2.99 -15.19 25.31
C VAL A 98 1.62 -15.61 24.73
N ARG A 99 0.62 -14.72 24.77
CA ARG A 99 -0.69 -15.02 24.17
C ARG A 99 -0.60 -15.27 22.69
N PHE A 100 0.12 -14.43 21.96
CA PHE A 100 0.31 -14.59 20.52
C PHE A 100 0.98 -15.91 20.16
N LYS A 101 2.05 -16.30 20.90
CA LYS A 101 2.71 -17.58 20.75
C LYS A 101 1.74 -18.75 20.93
N ASN A 102 0.95 -18.74 21.98
CA ASN A 102 0.01 -19.82 22.28
C ASN A 102 -1.09 -19.95 21.22
N GLN A 103 -1.60 -18.82 20.72
CA GLN A 103 -2.63 -18.77 19.69
C GLN A 103 -2.12 -19.20 18.30
N ASN A 104 -0.82 -19.04 18.03
CA ASN A 104 -0.21 -19.30 16.73
C ASN A 104 0.87 -20.39 16.77
N ALA A 105 0.85 -21.29 17.77
CA ALA A 105 1.91 -22.27 18.00
C ALA A 105 2.24 -23.11 16.76
N ALA A 106 1.24 -23.65 16.09
CA ALA A 106 1.41 -24.49 14.90
C ALA A 106 2.02 -23.70 13.72
N LEU A 107 1.60 -22.43 13.53
CA LEU A 107 2.12 -21.57 12.48
C LEU A 107 3.59 -21.19 12.74
N LEU A 108 3.92 -20.85 13.97
CA LEU A 108 5.30 -20.55 14.38
C LEU A 108 6.22 -21.75 14.24
N GLN A 109 5.74 -22.94 14.62
CA GLN A 109 6.49 -24.18 14.43
C GLN A 109 6.75 -24.47 12.95
N ARG A 110 5.74 -24.32 12.09
CA ARG A 110 5.90 -24.48 10.64
C ARG A 110 6.90 -23.50 10.06
N ALA A 111 6.82 -22.21 10.45
CA ALA A 111 7.76 -21.19 10.00
C ALA A 111 9.20 -21.51 10.43
N GLU A 112 9.41 -21.98 11.67
CA GLU A 112 10.73 -22.38 12.14
C GLU A 112 11.27 -23.59 11.35
N GLN A 113 10.43 -24.58 11.06
CA GLN A 113 10.81 -25.77 10.28
C GLN A 113 11.11 -25.44 8.82
N GLU A 114 10.33 -24.55 8.19
CA GLU A 114 10.45 -24.22 6.77
C GLU A 114 11.61 -23.26 6.51
N PHE A 115 11.79 -22.26 7.37
CA PHE A 115 12.76 -21.18 7.16
C PHE A 115 13.98 -21.21 8.09
N GLY A 116 14.02 -22.11 9.07
CA GLY A 116 15.14 -22.24 10.02
C GLY A 116 15.28 -21.08 10.99
N VAL A 117 14.27 -20.19 11.09
CA VAL A 117 14.30 -19.05 12.01
C VAL A 117 13.65 -19.43 13.33
N PRO A 118 14.35 -19.36 14.49
CA PRO A 118 13.77 -19.69 15.78
C PRO A 118 12.51 -18.87 16.10
N GLN A 119 11.49 -19.51 16.67
CA GLN A 119 10.23 -18.84 17.03
C GLN A 119 10.44 -17.60 17.91
N ALA A 120 11.43 -17.64 18.80
CA ALA A 120 11.74 -16.50 19.67
C ALA A 120 12.17 -15.26 18.86
N ILE A 121 12.89 -15.42 17.76
CA ILE A 121 13.30 -14.34 16.87
C ILE A 121 12.08 -13.78 16.12
N ILE A 122 11.25 -14.67 15.56
CA ILE A 122 10.01 -14.27 14.88
C ILE A 122 9.11 -13.45 15.83
N LEU A 123 8.92 -13.93 17.05
CA LEU A 123 8.13 -13.26 18.08
C LEU A 123 8.73 -11.90 18.50
N GLY A 124 10.06 -11.83 18.64
CA GLY A 124 10.74 -10.58 18.96
C GLY A 124 10.52 -9.51 17.90
N ILE A 125 10.67 -9.85 16.62
CA ILE A 125 10.43 -8.94 15.50
C ILE A 125 8.97 -8.50 15.47
N LEU A 126 8.00 -9.42 15.53
CA LEU A 126 6.58 -9.11 15.53
C LEU A 126 6.18 -8.19 16.71
N GLY A 127 6.82 -8.40 17.86
CA GLY A 127 6.59 -7.57 19.05
C GLY A 127 7.07 -6.13 18.85
N VAL A 128 8.26 -5.94 18.30
CA VAL A 128 8.86 -4.61 18.08
C VAL A 128 8.12 -3.88 16.95
N GLU A 129 7.91 -4.53 15.80
CA GLU A 129 7.36 -3.89 14.61
C GLU A 129 5.87 -3.53 14.73
N THR A 130 5.07 -4.42 15.31
CA THR A 130 3.61 -4.26 15.26
C THR A 130 2.91 -4.45 16.61
N GLY A 131 3.66 -4.73 17.70
CA GLY A 131 3.03 -5.11 18.96
C GLY A 131 2.13 -6.34 18.80
N TYR A 132 2.59 -7.35 18.04
CA TYR A 132 1.84 -8.56 17.69
C TYR A 132 0.57 -8.29 16.87
N GLY A 133 0.67 -7.39 15.88
CA GLY A 133 -0.42 -7.02 14.98
C GLY A 133 -1.40 -5.98 15.56
N ALA A 134 -1.16 -5.48 16.77
CA ALA A 134 -2.01 -4.45 17.38
C ALA A 134 -1.78 -3.06 16.74
N ASN A 135 -0.59 -2.81 16.19
CA ASN A 135 -0.24 -1.57 15.50
C ASN A 135 0.14 -1.88 14.05
N LYS A 136 -0.73 -1.50 13.13
CA LYS A 136 -0.53 -1.68 11.69
C LYS A 136 -0.09 -0.40 10.97
N GLY A 137 0.21 0.66 11.73
CA GLY A 137 0.41 2.00 11.19
C GLY A 137 -0.91 2.71 10.88
N SER A 138 -0.82 4.01 10.65
CA SER A 138 -1.96 4.89 10.38
C SER A 138 -1.90 5.52 8.99
N PHE A 139 -0.81 5.32 8.25
CA PHE A 139 -0.61 5.91 6.94
C PHE A 139 -0.84 4.88 5.82
N ILE A 140 -1.43 5.33 4.73
CA ILE A 140 -1.47 4.56 3.48
C ILE A 140 -0.04 4.45 2.96
N THR A 141 0.46 3.23 2.75
CA THR A 141 1.86 2.96 2.37
C THR A 141 2.27 3.71 1.11
N ARG A 142 1.42 3.73 0.08
CA ARG A 142 1.65 4.48 -1.15
C ARG A 142 1.88 5.97 -0.87
N ASP A 143 1.00 6.59 -0.08
CA ASP A 143 1.04 8.02 0.22
C ASP A 143 2.28 8.37 1.06
N ALA A 144 2.65 7.48 1.99
CA ALA A 144 3.86 7.62 2.80
C ALA A 144 5.13 7.52 1.94
N LEU A 145 5.24 6.49 1.08
CA LEU A 145 6.38 6.32 0.18
C LEU A 145 6.48 7.45 -0.84
N ALA A 146 5.36 7.89 -1.42
CA ALA A 146 5.32 9.02 -2.33
C ALA A 146 5.76 10.32 -1.64
N THR A 147 5.26 10.59 -0.42
CA THR A 147 5.66 11.76 0.36
C THR A 147 7.18 11.77 0.61
N LEU A 148 7.75 10.64 1.00
CA LEU A 148 9.19 10.53 1.26
C LEU A 148 10.00 10.53 -0.04
N GLY A 149 9.53 9.86 -1.08
CA GLY A 149 10.19 9.79 -2.37
C GLY A 149 10.29 11.13 -3.10
N PHE A 150 9.30 11.99 -2.92
CA PHE A 150 9.26 13.30 -3.57
C PHE A 150 9.57 14.47 -2.65
N GLY A 151 9.58 14.27 -1.32
CA GLY A 151 9.75 15.34 -0.34
C GLY A 151 10.88 15.15 0.67
N PHE A 152 11.62 14.01 0.66
CA PHE A 152 12.70 13.74 1.61
C PHE A 152 14.05 13.50 0.90
N PRO A 153 14.82 14.54 0.56
CA PRO A 153 15.99 14.44 -0.33
C PRO A 153 17.05 13.43 0.09
N ARG A 154 17.25 13.19 1.41
CA ARG A 154 18.30 12.30 1.93
C ARG A 154 18.17 10.85 1.42
N ARG A 155 16.97 10.39 1.14
CA ARG A 155 16.67 9.02 0.71
C ARG A 155 15.57 8.98 -0.36
N ALA A 156 15.42 10.03 -1.14
CA ALA A 156 14.35 10.14 -2.13
C ALA A 156 14.33 8.96 -3.11
N GLU A 157 15.48 8.62 -3.68
CA GLU A 157 15.60 7.51 -4.63
C GLU A 157 15.18 6.17 -4.01
N TYR A 158 15.64 5.86 -2.80
CA TYR A 158 15.23 4.65 -2.08
C TYR A 158 13.69 4.56 -1.93
N PHE A 159 13.04 5.64 -1.50
CA PHE A 159 11.59 5.62 -1.33
C PHE A 159 10.82 5.61 -2.65
N GLN A 160 11.38 6.18 -3.72
CA GLN A 160 10.83 6.06 -5.06
C GLN A 160 10.93 4.62 -5.58
N ASP A 161 12.03 3.90 -5.29
CA ASP A 161 12.20 2.51 -5.69
C ASP A 161 11.23 1.59 -4.93
N GLU A 162 11.04 1.80 -3.62
CA GLU A 162 10.02 1.10 -2.83
C GLU A 162 8.60 1.39 -3.33
N LEU A 163 8.32 2.64 -3.71
CA LEU A 163 7.03 3.01 -4.30
C LEU A 163 6.82 2.31 -5.65
N SER A 164 7.85 2.27 -6.49
CA SER A 164 7.79 1.58 -7.79
C SER A 164 7.52 0.08 -7.65
N ALA A 165 8.08 -0.55 -6.61
CA ALA A 165 7.86 -1.96 -6.30
C ALA A 165 6.47 -2.24 -5.72
N LEU A 166 5.82 -1.23 -5.12
CA LEU A 166 4.48 -1.32 -4.54
C LEU A 166 3.38 -1.25 -5.61
N ILE A 167 3.58 -0.50 -6.68
CA ILE A 167 2.56 -0.20 -7.69
C ILE A 167 2.63 -1.13 -8.89
#